data_7e97426dcc753a24175d42ffb0513e4b
#
_entry.id   7e97426dcc753a24175d42ffb0513e4b
#
_cell.length_a   1.000
_cell.length_b   1.000
_cell.length_c   1.000
_cell.angle_alpha   90.00
_cell.angle_beta   90.00
_cell.angle_gamma   90.00
#
_symmetry.space_group_name_H-M   'P 1'
#
loop_
_entity.id
_entity.type
_entity.pdbx_description
1 polymer ?
#
loop_
_entity_poly.entity_id
_entity_poly.type
_entity_poly.pdbx_seq_one_letter_code
_entity_poly.pdbx_strand_id
1 'polypeptide(L)'
;MQMRLSAGGGGGMMAEKLEALITQTRAKQAAVMSEVEWRGRTVPVKIDKARIFLLGLADNEAAIIQADNEETKERLYESLLAECRDTIQAVREELRTDVKQRERAAEGADSGKVSNLQYLHSYLTYIKLWTVVRRNESMAHALQAKLKEPQTDENKRGPRPQDLIRLYDIILQSLAELSSLQGLEEDHTFQKEVALKTLVYKAYRCFYIAQSYVLVKKWSEALVLYERVLKYTREVQSKAKSFNNSLKDLPDVQELIAEVSAEKYSLQAAAILDTEDIAEVPPQQQIKDTTPLSDRLDNFRLDPTLLSKQPNLVQFPPDFQPIPCKPLFFDLALNHVAFPPLDDKVEQKGKGGITGYFRGFFGFGS
;
A
#
# COMPACT_ATOMS: atom_id res chain seq x y z
N MET A 1 8.15 62.96 9.87
CA MET A 1 6.99 62.81 8.99
C MET A 1 7.20 61.58 8.15
N GLN A 2 6.74 60.38 8.63
CA GLN A 2 6.90 59.10 7.96
C GLN A 2 5.62 58.80 7.19
N MET A 3 5.68 58.80 5.87
CA MET A 3 4.60 58.31 5.02
C MET A 3 4.58 56.76 5.06
N ARG A 4 3.54 56.20 5.69
CA ARG A 4 3.20 54.78 5.53
C ARG A 4 2.52 54.63 4.18
N LEU A 5 3.19 53.94 3.24
CA LEU A 5 2.61 53.42 2.01
C LEU A 5 1.70 52.27 2.37
N SER A 6 0.40 52.43 2.25
CA SER A 6 -0.62 51.41 2.31
C SER A 6 -0.64 50.60 0.97
N ALA A 7 0.15 49.56 0.89
CA ALA A 7 0.12 48.59 -0.21
C ALA A 7 -0.68 47.38 0.23
N GLY A 8 -1.99 47.38 0.07
CA GLY A 8 -2.82 46.25 0.52
C GLY A 8 -4.17 46.05 -0.19
N GLY A 9 -4.62 46.98 -1.04
CA GLY A 9 -5.97 46.87 -1.61
C GLY A 9 -6.08 46.57 -3.11
N GLY A 10 -5.00 46.73 -3.87
CA GLY A 10 -5.06 46.59 -5.33
C GLY A 10 -4.85 45.18 -5.87
N GLY A 11 -4.10 44.35 -5.17
CA GLY A 11 -3.76 43.02 -5.63
C GLY A 11 -4.91 42.01 -5.57
N GLY A 12 -5.73 42.06 -4.52
CA GLY A 12 -6.90 41.21 -4.36
C GLY A 12 -7.97 41.42 -5.40
N MET A 13 -8.28 42.70 -5.66
CA MET A 13 -9.30 43.09 -6.65
C MET A 13 -8.87 42.77 -8.10
N MET A 14 -7.58 42.81 -8.40
CA MET A 14 -7.04 42.41 -9.69
C MET A 14 -7.08 40.88 -9.84
N ALA A 15 -6.75 40.11 -8.80
CA ALA A 15 -6.84 38.67 -8.79
C ALA A 15 -8.28 38.19 -8.98
N GLU A 16 -9.26 38.75 -8.27
CA GLU A 16 -10.69 38.43 -8.42
C GLU A 16 -11.21 38.79 -9.82
N LYS A 17 -10.80 39.91 -10.42
CA LYS A 17 -11.17 40.24 -11.80
C LYS A 17 -10.56 39.27 -12.82
N LEU A 18 -9.32 38.84 -12.62
CA LEU A 18 -8.65 37.88 -13.48
C LEU A 18 -9.33 36.50 -13.38
N GLU A 19 -9.67 36.09 -12.17
CA GLU A 19 -10.40 34.85 -11.93
C GLU A 19 -11.79 34.84 -12.57
N ALA A 20 -12.52 35.95 -12.45
CA ALA A 20 -13.81 36.14 -13.11
C ALA A 20 -13.68 36.11 -14.64
N LEU A 21 -12.64 36.74 -15.21
CA LEU A 21 -12.37 36.72 -16.65
C LEU A 21 -12.00 35.30 -17.15
N ILE A 22 -11.18 34.58 -16.42
CA ILE A 22 -10.82 33.21 -16.71
C ILE A 22 -12.06 32.31 -16.69
N THR A 23 -12.90 32.46 -15.66
CA THR A 23 -14.16 31.70 -15.54
C THR A 23 -15.12 32.03 -16.68
N GLN A 24 -15.26 33.30 -17.07
CA GLN A 24 -16.10 33.70 -18.20
C GLN A 24 -15.56 33.17 -19.54
N THR A 25 -14.24 33.18 -19.72
CA THR A 25 -13.60 32.65 -20.94
C THR A 25 -13.77 31.12 -21.03
N ARG A 26 -13.59 30.43 -19.92
CA ARG A 26 -13.86 29.00 -19.84
C ARG A 26 -15.33 28.66 -20.12
N ALA A 27 -16.26 29.43 -19.59
CA ALA A 27 -17.68 29.23 -19.86
C ALA A 27 -18.03 29.42 -21.35
N LYS A 28 -17.40 30.39 -22.03
CA LYS A 28 -17.55 30.60 -23.48
C LYS A 28 -16.97 29.45 -24.29
N GLN A 29 -15.79 28.98 -23.93
CA GLN A 29 -15.15 27.82 -24.56
C GLN A 29 -15.95 26.52 -24.29
N ALA A 30 -16.50 26.37 -23.07
CA ALA A 30 -17.34 25.24 -22.73
C ALA A 30 -18.63 25.17 -23.56
N ALA A 31 -19.19 26.31 -23.95
CA ALA A 31 -20.38 26.35 -24.84
C ALA A 31 -20.10 25.76 -26.24
N VAL A 32 -18.85 25.80 -26.70
CA VAL A 32 -18.42 25.24 -27.99
C VAL A 32 -18.04 23.75 -27.89
N MET A 33 -17.64 23.27 -26.69
CA MET A 33 -17.29 21.89 -26.47
C MET A 33 -18.53 21.01 -26.49
N SER A 34 -18.67 20.17 -27.52
CA SER A 34 -19.83 19.28 -27.70
C SER A 34 -19.55 17.84 -27.29
N GLU A 35 -18.30 17.41 -27.35
CA GLU A 35 -17.90 16.01 -27.15
C GLU A 35 -16.49 15.89 -26.58
N VAL A 36 -16.21 14.74 -25.97
CA VAL A 36 -14.89 14.38 -25.48
C VAL A 36 -14.53 12.99 -25.98
N GLU A 37 -13.29 12.81 -26.41
CA GLU A 37 -12.76 11.51 -26.78
C GLU A 37 -11.99 10.91 -25.59
N TRP A 38 -12.35 9.67 -25.23
CA TRP A 38 -11.66 8.90 -24.21
C TRP A 38 -11.57 7.44 -24.63
N ARG A 39 -10.34 6.90 -24.65
CA ARG A 39 -10.05 5.50 -25.02
C ARG A 39 -10.70 5.05 -26.33
N GLY A 40 -10.62 5.90 -27.36
CA GLY A 40 -11.16 5.61 -28.70
C GLY A 40 -12.68 5.69 -28.82
N ARG A 41 -13.38 6.12 -27.78
CA ARG A 41 -14.82 6.39 -27.83
C ARG A 41 -15.08 7.87 -27.63
N THR A 42 -15.83 8.46 -28.55
CA THR A 42 -16.28 9.83 -28.47
C THR A 42 -17.64 9.91 -27.76
N VAL A 43 -17.73 10.77 -26.76
CA VAL A 43 -18.90 10.92 -25.91
C VAL A 43 -19.41 12.35 -25.95
N PRO A 44 -20.69 12.59 -26.27
CA PRO A 44 -21.27 13.93 -26.19
C PRO A 44 -21.39 14.39 -24.75
N VAL A 45 -20.92 15.61 -24.49
CA VAL A 45 -20.96 16.24 -23.17
C VAL A 45 -22.03 17.33 -23.18
N LYS A 46 -23.24 17.00 -22.72
CA LYS A 46 -24.39 17.91 -22.70
C LYS A 46 -24.44 18.78 -21.46
N ILE A 47 -23.81 18.37 -20.37
CA ILE A 47 -23.87 19.00 -19.05
C ILE A 47 -22.81 20.09 -18.99
N ASP A 48 -23.20 21.35 -18.79
CA ASP A 48 -22.32 22.52 -18.76
C ASP A 48 -21.24 22.39 -17.70
N LYS A 49 -21.60 21.90 -16.51
CA LYS A 49 -20.65 21.66 -15.42
C LYS A 49 -19.54 20.70 -15.79
N ALA A 50 -19.88 19.62 -16.53
CA ALA A 50 -18.89 18.66 -17.02
C ALA A 50 -17.98 19.26 -18.11
N ARG A 51 -18.53 20.11 -18.98
CA ARG A 51 -17.74 20.82 -20.00
C ARG A 51 -16.72 21.76 -19.38
N ILE A 52 -17.15 22.57 -18.42
CA ILE A 52 -16.28 23.53 -17.72
C ILE A 52 -15.17 22.80 -16.97
N PHE A 53 -15.51 21.72 -16.26
CA PHE A 53 -14.55 20.88 -15.53
C PHE A 53 -13.49 20.27 -16.45
N LEU A 54 -13.93 19.63 -17.57
CA LEU A 54 -13.02 18.96 -18.50
C LEU A 54 -12.09 19.94 -19.21
N LEU A 55 -12.54 21.16 -19.50
CA LEU A 55 -11.70 22.21 -20.07
C LEU A 55 -10.65 22.72 -19.06
N GLY A 56 -11.01 22.81 -17.79
CA GLY A 56 -10.09 23.25 -16.73
C GLY A 56 -9.11 22.17 -16.27
N LEU A 57 -9.33 20.91 -16.67
CA LEU A 57 -8.54 19.79 -16.14
C LEU A 57 -7.05 19.91 -16.45
N ALA A 58 -6.69 20.23 -17.70
CA ALA A 58 -5.29 20.36 -18.11
C ALA A 58 -4.58 21.53 -17.38
N ASP A 59 -5.27 22.63 -17.14
CA ASP A 59 -4.73 23.78 -16.40
C ASP A 59 -4.51 23.42 -14.93
N ASN A 60 -5.45 22.70 -14.32
CA ASN A 60 -5.34 22.24 -12.94
C ASN A 60 -4.19 21.22 -12.78
N GLU A 61 -4.03 20.28 -13.72
CA GLU A 61 -2.90 19.34 -13.73
C GLU A 61 -1.56 20.07 -13.91
N ALA A 62 -1.49 21.05 -14.81
CA ALA A 62 -0.28 21.86 -14.99
C ALA A 62 0.06 22.66 -13.73
N ALA A 63 -0.92 23.25 -13.05
CA ALA A 63 -0.73 23.96 -11.79
C ALA A 63 -0.20 23.05 -10.68
N ILE A 64 -0.68 21.80 -10.59
CA ILE A 64 -0.19 20.82 -9.63
C ILE A 64 1.29 20.45 -9.91
N ILE A 65 1.66 20.30 -11.19
CA ILE A 65 3.04 19.98 -11.57
C ILE A 65 3.98 21.14 -11.28
N GLN A 66 3.53 22.38 -11.46
CA GLN A 66 4.31 23.59 -11.25
C GLN A 66 4.37 24.06 -9.79
N ALA A 67 3.59 23.44 -8.90
CA ALA A 67 3.57 23.84 -7.50
C ALA A 67 4.90 23.55 -6.80
N ASP A 68 5.48 24.55 -6.15
CA ASP A 68 6.80 24.50 -5.53
C ASP A 68 6.83 23.77 -4.18
N ASN A 69 5.68 23.69 -3.48
CA ASN A 69 5.62 23.07 -2.17
C ASN A 69 4.48 22.06 -2.06
N GLU A 70 4.67 21.08 -1.17
CA GLU A 70 3.73 19.98 -0.96
C GLU A 70 2.35 20.47 -0.43
N GLU A 71 2.33 21.52 0.38
CA GLU A 71 1.08 22.09 0.92
C GLU A 71 0.21 22.72 -0.19
N THR A 72 0.85 23.40 -1.14
CA THR A 72 0.17 23.94 -2.31
C THR A 72 -0.33 22.84 -3.23
N LYS A 73 0.47 21.81 -3.47
CA LYS A 73 0.05 20.63 -4.24
C LYS A 73 -1.17 19.95 -3.62
N GLU A 74 -1.15 19.75 -2.31
CA GLU A 74 -2.25 19.12 -1.59
C GLU A 74 -3.55 19.92 -1.74
N ARG A 75 -3.50 21.24 -1.57
CA ARG A 75 -4.66 22.13 -1.78
C ARG A 75 -5.20 22.08 -3.22
N LEU A 76 -4.31 22.04 -4.21
CA LEU A 76 -4.70 21.92 -5.62
C LEU A 76 -5.37 20.58 -5.92
N TYR A 77 -4.83 19.49 -5.37
CA TYR A 77 -5.47 18.17 -5.48
C TYR A 77 -6.85 18.15 -4.81
N GLU A 78 -6.99 18.77 -3.63
CA GLU A 78 -8.26 18.83 -2.93
C GLU A 78 -9.31 19.64 -3.68
N SER A 79 -8.92 20.79 -4.26
CA SER A 79 -9.78 21.61 -5.11
C SER A 79 -10.26 20.81 -6.34
N LEU A 80 -9.32 20.17 -7.06
CA LEU A 80 -9.64 19.36 -8.23
C LEU A 80 -10.57 18.20 -7.88
N LEU A 81 -10.34 17.54 -6.76
CA LEU A 81 -11.19 16.44 -6.29
C LEU A 81 -12.58 16.92 -5.87
N ALA A 82 -12.71 18.12 -5.31
CA ALA A 82 -13.99 18.71 -4.95
C ALA A 82 -14.80 19.03 -6.22
N GLU A 83 -14.19 19.73 -7.19
CA GLU A 83 -14.83 20.04 -8.48
C GLU A 83 -15.26 18.77 -9.22
N CYS A 84 -14.40 17.75 -9.22
CA CYS A 84 -14.69 16.46 -9.85
C CYS A 84 -15.89 15.76 -9.19
N ARG A 85 -15.96 15.74 -7.85
CA ARG A 85 -17.09 15.16 -7.10
C ARG A 85 -18.40 15.86 -7.42
N ASP A 86 -18.37 17.17 -7.47
CA ASP A 86 -19.55 17.99 -7.80
C ASP A 86 -20.02 17.76 -9.25
N THR A 87 -19.06 17.56 -10.15
CA THR A 87 -19.34 17.24 -11.56
C THR A 87 -19.95 15.84 -11.72
N ILE A 88 -19.36 14.85 -11.05
CA ILE A 88 -19.90 13.48 -11.02
C ILE A 88 -21.31 13.47 -10.44
N GLN A 89 -21.58 14.25 -9.41
CA GLN A 89 -22.93 14.34 -8.84
C GLN A 89 -23.93 14.90 -9.84
N ALA A 90 -23.58 15.96 -10.58
CA ALA A 90 -24.44 16.53 -11.61
C ALA A 90 -24.75 15.49 -12.72
N VAL A 91 -23.74 14.75 -13.18
CA VAL A 91 -23.94 13.67 -14.17
C VAL A 91 -24.80 12.53 -13.62
N ARG A 92 -24.66 12.20 -12.33
CA ARG A 92 -25.47 11.15 -11.68
C ARG A 92 -26.94 11.56 -11.54
N GLU A 93 -27.21 12.82 -11.32
CA GLU A 93 -28.59 13.36 -11.29
C GLU A 93 -29.23 13.27 -12.65
N GLU A 94 -28.50 13.64 -13.71
CA GLU A 94 -28.97 13.50 -15.09
C GLU A 94 -29.20 12.03 -15.48
N LEU A 95 -28.31 11.12 -15.08
CA LEU A 95 -28.51 9.69 -15.26
C LEU A 95 -29.81 9.18 -14.63
N ARG A 96 -30.13 9.66 -13.42
CA ARG A 96 -31.38 9.28 -12.73
C ARG A 96 -32.62 9.79 -13.45
N THR A 97 -32.54 10.98 -14.04
CA THR A 97 -33.66 11.56 -14.82
C THR A 97 -33.82 10.83 -16.15
N ASP A 98 -32.72 10.51 -16.84
CA ASP A 98 -32.71 9.73 -18.09
C ASP A 98 -33.32 8.33 -17.90
N VAL A 99 -32.92 7.61 -16.84
CA VAL A 99 -33.52 6.30 -16.51
C VAL A 99 -35.02 6.40 -16.26
N LYS A 100 -35.47 7.37 -15.46
CA LYS A 100 -36.91 7.58 -15.19
C LYS A 100 -37.71 7.92 -16.46
N GLN A 101 -37.11 8.66 -17.38
CA GLN A 101 -37.74 9.00 -18.66
C GLN A 101 -37.88 7.75 -19.56
N ARG A 102 -36.84 6.92 -19.63
CA ARG A 102 -36.86 5.66 -20.43
C ARG A 102 -37.86 4.65 -19.84
N GLU A 103 -37.93 4.52 -18.53
CA GLU A 103 -38.94 3.68 -17.88
C GLU A 103 -40.36 4.13 -18.18
N ARG A 104 -40.62 5.45 -18.27
CA ARG A 104 -41.94 6.00 -18.63
C ARG A 104 -42.28 5.82 -20.09
N ALA A 105 -41.27 5.84 -20.99
CA ALA A 105 -41.46 5.67 -22.43
C ALA A 105 -41.69 4.21 -22.82
N ALA A 106 -41.63 3.24 -21.93
CA ALA A 106 -41.73 1.80 -22.17
C ALA A 106 -40.85 1.32 -23.35
N GLU A 107 -39.79 2.04 -23.66
CA GLU A 107 -38.80 1.64 -24.66
C GLU A 107 -38.02 0.46 -24.11
N GLY A 108 -38.14 -0.70 -24.79
CA GLY A 108 -37.42 -1.91 -24.46
C GLY A 108 -35.93 -1.62 -24.36
N ALA A 109 -35.38 -1.78 -23.15
CA ALA A 109 -33.98 -1.57 -22.89
C ALA A 109 -33.16 -2.47 -23.82
N ASP A 110 -32.37 -1.87 -24.69
CA ASP A 110 -31.22 -2.51 -25.32
C ASP A 110 -30.21 -2.78 -24.19
N SER A 111 -30.37 -3.92 -23.53
CA SER A 111 -29.83 -4.23 -22.19
C SER A 111 -28.34 -4.60 -22.21
N GLY A 112 -27.60 -4.23 -23.25
CA GLY A 112 -26.19 -4.62 -23.37
C GLY A 112 -25.19 -3.48 -23.58
N LYS A 113 -25.62 -2.29 -23.95
CA LYS A 113 -24.69 -1.18 -24.27
C LYS A 113 -24.71 -0.10 -23.23
N VAL A 114 -23.53 0.17 -22.66
CA VAL A 114 -23.30 1.30 -21.75
C VAL A 114 -23.70 2.60 -22.44
N SER A 115 -24.65 3.36 -21.87
CA SER A 115 -25.11 4.63 -22.43
C SER A 115 -23.97 5.65 -22.46
N ASN A 116 -24.07 6.64 -23.36
CA ASN A 116 -23.06 7.70 -23.43
C ASN A 116 -22.92 8.45 -22.08
N LEU A 117 -24.02 8.62 -21.38
CA LEU A 117 -24.02 9.29 -20.09
C LEU A 117 -23.40 8.43 -18.99
N GLN A 118 -23.60 7.11 -19.00
CA GLN A 118 -22.91 6.17 -18.11
C GLN A 118 -21.40 6.16 -18.40
N TYR A 119 -21.02 6.19 -19.66
CA TYR A 119 -19.62 6.22 -20.06
C TYR A 119 -18.94 7.53 -19.65
N LEU A 120 -19.63 8.68 -19.79
CA LEU A 120 -19.18 9.97 -19.25
C LEU A 120 -19.00 9.92 -17.72
N HIS A 121 -19.94 9.30 -17.01
CA HIS A 121 -19.83 9.08 -15.57
C HIS A 121 -18.60 8.24 -15.22
N SER A 122 -18.34 7.17 -15.97
CA SER A 122 -17.14 6.32 -15.80
C SER A 122 -15.85 7.10 -16.08
N TYR A 123 -15.85 7.95 -17.11
CA TYR A 123 -14.69 8.81 -17.40
C TYR A 123 -14.39 9.81 -16.29
N LEU A 124 -15.40 10.49 -15.78
CA LEU A 124 -15.20 11.42 -14.64
C LEU A 124 -14.79 10.67 -13.35
N THR A 125 -15.32 9.47 -13.14
CA THR A 125 -14.92 8.62 -12.03
C THR A 125 -13.48 8.15 -12.19
N TYR A 126 -13.04 7.83 -13.41
CA TYR A 126 -11.64 7.54 -13.72
C TYR A 126 -10.74 8.72 -13.36
N ILE A 127 -11.08 9.95 -13.79
CA ILE A 127 -10.32 11.15 -13.44
C ILE A 127 -10.22 11.32 -11.92
N LYS A 128 -11.34 11.18 -11.21
CA LYS A 128 -11.36 11.26 -9.74
C LYS A 128 -10.43 10.24 -9.09
N LEU A 129 -10.55 8.97 -9.43
CA LEU A 129 -9.76 7.90 -8.83
C LEU A 129 -8.29 8.03 -9.16
N TRP A 130 -7.97 8.42 -10.40
CA TRP A 130 -6.59 8.68 -10.82
C TRP A 130 -5.97 9.87 -10.09
N THR A 131 -6.73 10.93 -9.87
CA THR A 131 -6.30 12.08 -9.07
C THR A 131 -6.05 11.68 -7.61
N VAL A 132 -6.91 10.82 -7.03
CA VAL A 132 -6.69 10.25 -5.68
C VAL A 132 -5.39 9.45 -5.63
N VAL A 133 -5.12 8.61 -6.64
CA VAL A 133 -3.86 7.85 -6.71
C VAL A 133 -2.67 8.80 -6.74
N ARG A 134 -2.62 9.77 -7.67
CA ARG A 134 -1.52 10.75 -7.80
C ARG A 134 -1.31 11.59 -6.54
N ARG A 135 -2.39 12.03 -5.89
CA ARG A 135 -2.31 12.74 -4.61
C ARG A 135 -1.62 11.89 -3.55
N ASN A 136 -2.07 10.64 -3.37
CA ASN A 136 -1.50 9.77 -2.35
C ASN A 136 -0.07 9.32 -2.69
N GLU A 137 0.29 9.22 -3.96
CA GLU A 137 1.68 9.04 -4.41
C GLU A 137 2.56 10.21 -3.99
N SER A 138 2.14 11.46 -4.25
CA SER A 138 2.85 12.67 -3.85
C SER A 138 3.06 12.71 -2.33
N MET A 139 2.00 12.46 -1.57
CA MET A 139 2.08 12.38 -0.10
C MET A 139 3.01 11.26 0.38
N ALA A 140 2.99 10.10 -0.29
CA ALA A 140 3.86 8.98 0.05
C ALA A 140 5.33 9.32 -0.21
N HIS A 141 5.64 9.94 -1.34
CA HIS A 141 7.01 10.40 -1.65
C HIS A 141 7.51 11.43 -0.64
N ALA A 142 6.69 12.43 -0.28
CA ALA A 142 7.04 13.42 0.73
C ALA A 142 7.29 12.78 2.11
N LEU A 143 6.47 11.79 2.47
CA LEU A 143 6.61 11.06 3.74
C LEU A 143 7.83 10.14 3.75
N GLN A 144 8.13 9.47 2.63
CA GLN A 144 9.35 8.67 2.46
C GLN A 144 10.61 9.50 2.63
N ALA A 145 10.66 10.70 2.03
CA ALA A 145 11.78 11.62 2.18
C ALA A 145 11.99 11.98 3.66
N LYS A 146 10.92 12.34 4.36
CA LYS A 146 10.95 12.66 5.80
C LYS A 146 11.37 11.47 6.67
N LEU A 147 11.06 10.25 6.25
CA LEU A 147 11.42 9.02 6.98
C LEU A 147 12.91 8.70 6.86
N LYS A 148 13.53 9.09 5.73
CA LYS A 148 14.98 8.93 5.48
C LYS A 148 15.82 10.02 6.15
N GLU A 149 15.20 11.13 6.59
CA GLU A 149 15.91 12.20 7.30
C GLU A 149 16.19 11.81 8.77
N PRO A 150 17.39 12.09 9.28
CA PRO A 150 17.70 11.86 10.71
C PRO A 150 16.83 12.76 11.57
N GLN A 151 16.10 12.18 12.52
CA GLN A 151 15.25 12.93 13.44
C GLN A 151 16.11 13.76 14.40
N THR A 152 16.08 15.08 14.27
CA THR A 152 16.83 16.01 15.11
C THR A 152 16.06 16.47 16.36
N ASP A 153 14.75 16.30 16.40
CA ASP A 153 13.88 16.75 17.50
C ASP A 153 13.22 15.55 18.21
N GLU A 154 13.70 15.18 19.40
CA GLU A 154 13.14 14.11 20.22
C GLU A 154 11.67 14.37 20.66
N ASN A 155 11.20 15.60 20.62
CA ASN A 155 9.86 15.99 21.07
C ASN A 155 8.78 15.98 19.97
N LYS A 156 9.14 15.82 18.69
CA LYS A 156 8.17 15.74 17.59
C LYS A 156 7.95 14.29 17.20
N ARG A 157 6.67 13.90 17.17
CA ARG A 157 6.26 12.58 16.67
C ARG A 157 6.62 12.48 15.18
N GLY A 158 7.73 11.80 14.90
CA GLY A 158 8.21 11.59 13.53
C GLY A 158 7.27 10.74 12.67
N PRO A 159 7.48 10.76 11.35
CA PRO A 159 6.74 9.92 10.43
C PRO A 159 6.94 8.44 10.74
N ARG A 160 5.93 7.62 10.53
CA ARG A 160 5.96 6.19 10.80
C ARG A 160 5.67 5.37 9.55
N PRO A 161 6.21 4.15 9.42
CA PRO A 161 5.88 3.26 8.31
C PRO A 161 4.37 3.00 8.17
N GLN A 162 3.61 3.02 9.28
CA GLN A 162 2.17 2.83 9.28
C GLN A 162 1.40 3.92 8.51
N ASP A 163 1.92 5.14 8.48
CA ASP A 163 1.29 6.24 7.75
C ASP A 163 1.42 6.01 6.22
N LEU A 164 2.55 5.46 5.77
CA LEU A 164 2.75 5.03 4.39
C LEU A 164 1.86 3.85 4.02
N ILE A 165 1.69 2.88 4.90
CA ILE A 165 0.79 1.74 4.68
C ILE A 165 -0.63 2.24 4.36
N ARG A 166 -1.13 3.22 5.12
CA ARG A 166 -2.47 3.81 4.89
C ARG A 166 -2.59 4.48 3.52
N LEU A 167 -1.56 5.23 3.10
CA LEU A 167 -1.55 5.85 1.77
C LEU A 167 -1.59 4.81 0.66
N TYR A 168 -0.79 3.74 0.78
CA TYR A 168 -0.81 2.64 -0.19
C TYR A 168 -2.11 1.83 -0.16
N ASP A 169 -2.78 1.72 0.99
CA ASP A 169 -4.12 1.11 1.06
C ASP A 169 -5.14 1.91 0.26
N ILE A 170 -5.13 3.24 0.36
CA ILE A 170 -6.02 4.13 -0.41
C ILE A 170 -5.73 4.01 -1.91
N ILE A 171 -4.45 3.96 -2.30
CA ILE A 171 -4.05 3.76 -3.70
C ILE A 171 -4.57 2.42 -4.22
N LEU A 172 -4.37 1.33 -3.48
CA LEU A 172 -4.82 -0.01 -3.87
C LEU A 172 -6.34 -0.12 -3.97
N GLN A 173 -7.06 0.53 -3.06
CA GLN A 173 -8.53 0.62 -3.13
C GLN A 173 -8.97 1.38 -4.38
N SER A 174 -8.35 2.52 -4.67
CA SER A 174 -8.67 3.31 -5.87
C SER A 174 -8.38 2.54 -7.16
N LEU A 175 -7.29 1.77 -7.22
CA LEU A 175 -6.97 0.90 -8.35
C LEU A 175 -7.97 -0.26 -8.51
N ALA A 176 -8.47 -0.81 -7.41
CA ALA A 176 -9.53 -1.83 -7.44
C ALA A 176 -10.83 -1.25 -7.98
N GLU A 177 -11.21 -0.04 -7.57
CA GLU A 177 -12.37 0.67 -8.13
C GLU A 177 -12.18 0.99 -9.62
N LEU A 178 -10.97 1.40 -10.03
CA LEU A 178 -10.63 1.63 -11.44
C LEU A 178 -10.82 0.37 -12.30
N SER A 179 -10.42 -0.79 -11.80
CA SER A 179 -10.57 -2.06 -12.53
C SER A 179 -12.02 -2.49 -12.74
N SER A 180 -12.94 -1.97 -11.94
CA SER A 180 -14.38 -2.29 -11.97
C SER A 180 -15.23 -1.21 -12.66
N LEU A 181 -14.61 -0.24 -13.34
CA LEU A 181 -15.36 0.82 -14.04
C LEU A 181 -16.18 0.27 -15.20
N GLN A 182 -17.46 0.63 -15.21
CA GLN A 182 -18.40 0.22 -16.27
C GLN A 182 -17.95 0.72 -17.64
N GLY A 183 -17.95 -0.19 -18.62
CA GLY A 183 -17.56 0.10 -19.99
C GLY A 183 -16.06 -0.02 -20.27
N LEU A 184 -15.26 -0.45 -19.30
CA LEU A 184 -13.82 -0.74 -19.43
C LEU A 184 -13.49 -2.21 -19.12
N GLU A 185 -14.48 -3.05 -18.93
CA GLU A 185 -14.29 -4.47 -18.60
C GLU A 185 -13.55 -5.22 -19.73
N GLU A 186 -13.82 -4.86 -20.98
CA GLU A 186 -13.22 -5.47 -22.17
C GLU A 186 -11.93 -4.76 -22.64
N ASP A 187 -11.55 -3.63 -22.03
CA ASP A 187 -10.31 -2.94 -22.35
C ASP A 187 -9.11 -3.67 -21.69
N HIS A 188 -8.63 -4.71 -22.37
CA HIS A 188 -7.52 -5.52 -21.90
C HIS A 188 -6.24 -4.73 -21.65
N THR A 189 -6.02 -3.62 -22.37
CA THR A 189 -4.84 -2.76 -22.17
C THR A 189 -4.95 -2.04 -20.85
N PHE A 190 -6.09 -1.44 -20.59
CA PHE A 190 -6.38 -0.78 -19.32
C PHE A 190 -6.32 -1.75 -18.13
N GLN A 191 -6.96 -2.91 -18.25
CA GLN A 191 -6.97 -3.91 -17.17
C GLN A 191 -5.56 -4.40 -16.83
N LYS A 192 -4.72 -4.62 -17.83
CA LYS A 192 -3.31 -4.99 -17.64
C LYS A 192 -2.50 -3.86 -16.98
N GLU A 193 -2.72 -2.61 -17.39
CA GLU A 193 -2.08 -1.44 -16.81
C GLU A 193 -2.42 -1.30 -15.32
N VAL A 194 -3.70 -1.35 -14.97
CA VAL A 194 -4.18 -1.29 -13.58
C VAL A 194 -3.65 -2.46 -12.76
N ALA A 195 -3.63 -3.67 -13.33
CA ALA A 195 -3.11 -4.86 -12.66
C ALA A 195 -1.61 -4.73 -12.36
N LEU A 196 -0.83 -4.17 -13.30
CA LEU A 196 0.61 -3.95 -13.10
C LEU A 196 0.86 -2.91 -12.00
N LYS A 197 0.17 -1.77 -12.02
CA LYS A 197 0.24 -0.75 -10.97
C LYS A 197 -0.16 -1.32 -9.59
N THR A 198 -1.20 -2.14 -9.56
CA THR A 198 -1.62 -2.83 -8.33
C THR A 198 -0.51 -3.71 -7.76
N LEU A 199 0.26 -4.42 -8.58
CA LEU A 199 1.39 -5.21 -8.10
C LEU A 199 2.51 -4.36 -7.54
N VAL A 200 2.83 -3.24 -8.19
CA VAL A 200 3.84 -2.29 -7.71
C VAL A 200 3.47 -1.75 -6.33
N TYR A 201 2.26 -1.25 -6.15
CA TYR A 201 1.86 -0.70 -4.85
C TYR A 201 1.64 -1.76 -3.77
N LYS A 202 1.30 -3.01 -4.14
CA LYS A 202 1.35 -4.14 -3.21
C LYS A 202 2.77 -4.42 -2.72
N ALA A 203 3.78 -4.25 -3.57
CA ALA A 203 5.17 -4.40 -3.19
C ALA A 203 5.59 -3.31 -2.18
N TYR A 204 5.33 -2.03 -2.47
CA TYR A 204 5.61 -0.92 -1.56
C TYR A 204 4.89 -1.05 -0.21
N ARG A 205 3.59 -1.36 -0.24
CA ARG A 205 2.83 -1.60 0.98
C ARG A 205 3.43 -2.71 1.82
N CYS A 206 3.78 -3.84 1.19
CA CYS A 206 4.37 -4.99 1.87
C CYS A 206 5.72 -4.64 2.49
N PHE A 207 6.52 -3.81 1.82
CA PHE A 207 7.79 -3.29 2.32
C PHE A 207 7.62 -2.51 3.63
N TYR A 208 6.68 -1.54 3.68
CA TYR A 208 6.46 -0.76 4.89
C TYR A 208 5.79 -1.55 6.01
N ILE A 209 5.02 -2.58 5.68
CA ILE A 209 4.56 -3.55 6.68
C ILE A 209 5.77 -4.29 7.28
N ALA A 210 6.71 -4.76 6.45
CA ALA A 210 7.93 -5.41 6.94
C ALA A 210 8.74 -4.47 7.84
N GLN A 211 8.93 -3.21 7.46
CA GLN A 211 9.59 -2.20 8.30
C GLN A 211 8.88 -1.99 9.65
N SER A 212 7.55 -2.05 9.66
CA SER A 212 6.80 -1.99 10.93
C SER A 212 7.09 -3.17 11.85
N TYR A 213 7.34 -4.37 11.29
CA TYR A 213 7.77 -5.54 12.06
C TYR A 213 9.21 -5.41 12.54
N VAL A 214 10.09 -4.82 11.75
CA VAL A 214 11.48 -4.51 12.17
C VAL A 214 11.50 -3.62 13.41
N LEU A 215 10.66 -2.58 13.45
CA LEU A 215 10.56 -1.67 14.59
C LEU A 215 10.15 -2.38 15.91
N VAL A 216 9.45 -3.49 15.83
CA VAL A 216 9.05 -4.30 17.00
C VAL A 216 9.92 -5.56 17.18
N LYS A 217 11.08 -5.60 16.50
CA LYS A 217 12.07 -6.70 16.58
C LYS A 217 11.54 -8.08 16.19
N LYS A 218 10.54 -8.14 15.33
CA LYS A 218 9.99 -9.37 14.78
C LYS A 218 10.70 -9.73 13.47
N TRP A 219 11.92 -10.21 13.62
CA TRP A 219 12.85 -10.42 12.50
C TRP A 219 12.39 -11.48 11.50
N SER A 220 11.85 -12.61 11.98
CA SER A 220 11.39 -13.71 11.13
C SER A 220 10.22 -13.31 10.25
N GLU A 221 9.23 -12.61 10.81
CA GLU A 221 8.07 -12.12 10.07
C GLU A 221 8.45 -11.06 9.05
N ALA A 222 9.37 -10.16 9.42
CA ALA A 222 9.88 -9.13 8.51
C ALA A 222 10.63 -9.77 7.31
N LEU A 223 11.46 -10.79 7.53
CA LEU A 223 12.17 -11.52 6.47
C LEU A 223 11.21 -12.16 5.47
N VAL A 224 10.15 -12.82 5.95
CA VAL A 224 9.12 -13.42 5.08
C VAL A 224 8.42 -12.36 4.23
N LEU A 225 8.15 -11.19 4.82
CA LEU A 225 7.53 -10.07 4.09
C LEU A 225 8.49 -9.50 3.03
N TYR A 226 9.78 -9.35 3.31
CA TYR A 226 10.76 -8.92 2.32
C TYR A 226 10.87 -9.90 1.14
N GLU A 227 10.82 -11.20 1.40
CA GLU A 227 10.77 -12.19 0.32
C GLU A 227 9.50 -12.06 -0.54
N ARG A 228 8.39 -11.73 0.08
CA ARG A 228 7.13 -11.44 -0.63
C ARG A 228 7.25 -10.19 -1.50
N VAL A 229 7.92 -9.12 -1.02
CA VAL A 229 8.22 -7.93 -1.84
C VAL A 229 9.01 -8.33 -3.07
N LEU A 230 10.10 -9.10 -2.91
CA LEU A 230 10.91 -9.58 -4.03
C LEU A 230 10.13 -10.49 -5.01
N LYS A 231 9.11 -11.20 -4.53
CA LYS A 231 8.21 -11.95 -5.41
C LYS A 231 7.35 -11.02 -6.26
N TYR A 232 6.74 -9.99 -5.65
CA TYR A 232 5.94 -9.01 -6.37
C TYR A 232 6.79 -8.24 -7.39
N THR A 233 8.00 -7.81 -7.03
CA THR A 233 8.88 -7.08 -7.94
C THR A 233 9.33 -7.91 -9.14
N ARG A 234 9.61 -9.21 -8.96
CA ARG A 234 9.89 -10.14 -10.07
C ARG A 234 8.68 -10.30 -11.00
N GLU A 235 7.48 -10.38 -10.45
CA GLU A 235 6.25 -10.45 -11.24
C GLU A 235 6.02 -9.16 -12.03
N VAL A 236 6.26 -7.99 -11.42
CA VAL A 236 6.23 -6.69 -12.11
C VAL A 236 7.22 -6.67 -13.27
N GLN A 237 8.47 -7.04 -13.05
CA GLN A 237 9.49 -7.08 -14.09
C GLN A 237 9.13 -8.00 -15.26
N SER A 238 8.55 -9.17 -14.97
CA SER A 238 8.13 -10.11 -16.00
C SER A 238 6.96 -9.57 -16.84
N LYS A 239 6.00 -8.93 -16.20
CA LYS A 239 4.86 -8.33 -16.87
C LYS A 239 5.21 -7.03 -17.59
N ALA A 240 6.07 -6.19 -17.04
CA ALA A 240 6.50 -4.93 -17.64
C ALA A 240 7.22 -5.13 -18.99
N LYS A 241 7.93 -6.24 -19.17
CA LYS A 241 8.57 -6.59 -20.46
C LYS A 241 7.57 -6.71 -21.62
N SER A 242 6.29 -7.01 -21.35
CA SER A 242 5.23 -7.08 -22.35
C SER A 242 4.63 -5.73 -22.70
N PHE A 243 4.96 -4.68 -21.96
CA PHE A 243 4.50 -3.31 -22.17
C PHE A 243 5.66 -2.48 -22.76
N ASN A 244 5.82 -2.47 -24.08
CA ASN A 244 6.82 -1.68 -24.80
C ASN A 244 6.86 -0.22 -24.30
N ASN A 245 7.64 0.07 -23.24
CA ASN A 245 7.96 1.41 -22.71
C ASN A 245 6.79 2.41 -22.52
N SER A 246 5.53 1.96 -22.56
CA SER A 246 4.36 2.84 -22.43
C SER A 246 4.06 3.31 -21.00
N LEU A 247 4.73 2.74 -20.00
CA LEU A 247 4.46 3.02 -18.59
C LEU A 247 5.55 3.96 -18.01
N LYS A 248 5.50 5.23 -18.42
CA LYS A 248 6.43 6.26 -17.93
C LYS A 248 6.23 6.65 -16.46
N ASP A 249 5.09 6.31 -15.87
CA ASP A 249 4.65 6.77 -14.53
C ASP A 249 4.67 5.65 -13.47
N LEU A 250 5.49 4.61 -13.64
CA LEU A 250 5.66 3.59 -12.59
C LEU A 250 6.79 3.98 -11.64
N PRO A 251 6.59 3.84 -10.32
CA PRO A 251 7.67 3.99 -9.35
C PRO A 251 8.84 3.05 -9.66
N ASP A 252 10.05 3.48 -9.34
CA ASP A 252 11.24 2.68 -9.63
C ASP A 252 11.30 1.42 -8.76
N VAL A 253 10.95 0.31 -9.39
CA VAL A 253 10.97 -1.02 -8.76
C VAL A 253 12.41 -1.50 -8.53
N GLN A 254 13.39 -0.99 -9.28
CA GLN A 254 14.80 -1.36 -9.10
C GLN A 254 15.36 -0.79 -7.79
N GLU A 255 15.03 0.46 -7.48
CA GLU A 255 15.40 1.07 -6.20
C GLU A 255 14.82 0.26 -5.04
N LEU A 256 13.54 -0.10 -5.11
CA LEU A 256 12.89 -0.93 -4.09
C LEU A 256 13.57 -2.30 -3.93
N ILE A 257 13.99 -2.95 -5.03
CA ILE A 257 14.69 -4.24 -4.97
C ILE A 257 16.04 -4.07 -4.26
N ALA A 258 16.78 -3.02 -4.57
CA ALA A 258 18.08 -2.74 -3.95
C ALA A 258 17.91 -2.48 -2.44
N GLU A 259 16.93 -1.65 -2.06
CA GLU A 259 16.61 -1.32 -0.67
C GLU A 259 16.21 -2.57 0.12
N VAL A 260 15.27 -3.38 -0.41
CA VAL A 260 14.84 -4.64 0.23
C VAL A 260 15.99 -5.63 0.38
N SER A 261 16.88 -5.72 -0.60
CA SER A 261 18.01 -6.64 -0.53
C SER A 261 19.01 -6.22 0.55
N ALA A 262 19.30 -4.93 0.66
CA ALA A 262 20.17 -4.38 1.69
C ALA A 262 19.56 -4.59 3.09
N GLU A 263 18.29 -4.23 3.27
CA GLU A 263 17.55 -4.41 4.51
C GLU A 263 17.49 -5.89 4.95
N LYS A 264 17.28 -6.80 4.01
CA LYS A 264 17.25 -8.24 4.30
C LYS A 264 18.56 -8.73 4.90
N TYR A 265 19.71 -8.32 4.35
CA TYR A 265 21.02 -8.70 4.91
C TYR A 265 21.27 -8.08 6.28
N SER A 266 20.93 -6.80 6.44
CA SER A 266 21.01 -6.11 7.72
C SER A 266 20.17 -6.81 8.79
N LEU A 267 18.95 -7.23 8.42
CA LEU A 267 18.02 -7.90 9.32
C LEU A 267 18.50 -9.31 9.71
N GLN A 268 19.11 -10.05 8.78
CA GLN A 268 19.69 -11.35 9.07
C GLN A 268 20.86 -11.20 10.08
N ALA A 269 21.71 -10.18 9.92
CA ALA A 269 22.76 -9.90 10.87
C ALA A 269 22.21 -9.51 12.24
N ALA A 270 21.19 -8.64 12.30
CA ALA A 270 20.55 -8.24 13.55
C ALA A 270 19.88 -9.43 14.27
N ALA A 271 19.26 -10.34 13.54
CA ALA A 271 18.65 -11.54 14.12
C ALA A 271 19.70 -12.49 14.75
N ILE A 272 20.89 -12.57 14.16
CA ILE A 272 22.00 -13.36 14.74
C ILE A 272 22.51 -12.70 16.01
N LEU A 273 22.74 -11.38 15.99
CA LEU A 273 23.21 -10.62 17.16
C LEU A 273 22.21 -10.68 18.32
N ASP A 274 20.92 -10.54 18.07
CA ASP A 274 19.89 -10.67 19.12
C ASP A 274 19.87 -12.09 19.75
N THR A 275 20.26 -13.13 18.97
CA THR A 275 20.40 -14.49 19.53
C THR A 275 21.67 -14.63 20.35
N GLU A 276 22.75 -13.93 20.02
CA GLU A 276 23.99 -13.93 20.80
C GLU A 276 23.86 -13.13 22.10
N ASP A 277 23.16 -11.98 22.08
CA ASP A 277 22.87 -11.17 23.28
C ASP A 277 22.00 -11.94 24.29
N ILE A 278 21.13 -12.85 23.83
CA ILE A 278 20.38 -13.76 24.72
C ILE A 278 21.31 -14.81 25.36
N ALA A 279 22.43 -15.13 24.71
CA ALA A 279 23.43 -16.04 25.25
C ALA A 279 24.32 -15.39 26.33
N GLU A 280 24.40 -14.07 26.38
CA GLU A 280 25.14 -13.32 27.43
C GLU A 280 24.31 -12.99 28.69
N VAL A 281 22.98 -13.22 28.68
CA VAL A 281 22.16 -13.10 29.89
C VAL A 281 22.46 -14.27 30.83
N PRO A 282 22.80 -14.03 32.11
CA PRO A 282 23.19 -15.12 33.02
C PRO A 282 22.11 -16.19 33.13
N PRO A 283 22.48 -17.44 33.33
CA PRO A 283 21.68 -18.64 33.06
C PRO A 283 20.54 -18.89 34.04
N GLN A 284 19.63 -17.92 34.22
CA GLN A 284 18.50 -18.09 35.15
C GLN A 284 17.08 -18.01 34.52
N GLN A 285 16.94 -17.84 33.24
CA GLN A 285 15.64 -17.96 32.62
C GLN A 285 15.71 -18.72 31.27
N GLN A 286 15.42 -20.02 31.35
CA GLN A 286 15.00 -20.90 30.26
C GLN A 286 15.91 -20.94 29.02
N ILE A 287 17.14 -21.31 29.19
CA ILE A 287 17.90 -21.92 28.11
C ILE A 287 17.37 -23.35 27.99
N LYS A 288 16.74 -23.68 26.87
CA LYS A 288 16.69 -25.08 26.42
C LYS A 288 18.13 -25.46 26.07
N ASP A 289 18.86 -25.84 27.10
CA ASP A 289 20.25 -26.26 27.00
C ASP A 289 20.27 -27.54 26.17
N THR A 290 20.71 -27.45 24.93
CA THR A 290 20.82 -28.57 24.00
C THR A 290 22.00 -29.46 24.32
N THR A 291 22.85 -29.10 25.30
CA THR A 291 23.97 -29.91 25.74
C THR A 291 23.49 -31.14 26.52
N PRO A 292 23.98 -32.34 26.20
CA PRO A 292 23.63 -33.54 26.91
C PRO A 292 23.90 -33.44 28.42
N LEU A 293 23.02 -34.01 29.23
CA LEU A 293 23.11 -33.93 30.69
C LEU A 293 24.45 -34.46 31.22
N SER A 294 25.08 -35.46 30.52
CA SER A 294 26.42 -35.96 30.80
C SER A 294 27.48 -34.88 30.73
N ASP A 295 27.46 -34.08 29.66
CA ASP A 295 28.46 -33.01 29.45
C ASP A 295 28.29 -31.87 30.46
N ARG A 296 27.04 -31.64 30.86
CA ARG A 296 26.71 -30.64 31.92
C ARG A 296 27.21 -31.13 33.29
N LEU A 297 27.11 -32.43 33.55
CA LEU A 297 27.59 -33.02 34.80
C LEU A 297 29.13 -32.99 34.87
N ASP A 298 29.80 -33.32 33.76
CA ASP A 298 31.26 -33.34 33.68
C ASP A 298 31.88 -31.94 33.78
N ASN A 299 31.17 -30.92 33.31
CA ASN A 299 31.60 -29.53 33.40
C ASN A 299 31.06 -28.79 34.62
N PHE A 300 30.30 -29.46 35.49
CA PHE A 300 29.73 -28.86 36.67
C PHE A 300 30.83 -28.49 37.70
N ARG A 301 31.05 -27.21 37.94
CA ARG A 301 31.95 -26.71 38.99
C ARG A 301 31.13 -26.11 40.12
N LEU A 302 31.30 -26.66 41.31
CA LEU A 302 30.71 -26.08 42.51
C LEU A 302 31.50 -24.83 42.88
N ASP A 303 30.95 -23.65 42.60
CA ASP A 303 31.54 -22.40 43.04
C ASP A 303 30.91 -22.02 44.38
N PRO A 304 31.67 -22.04 45.50
CA PRO A 304 31.15 -21.72 46.83
C PRO A 304 30.64 -20.29 46.97
N THR A 305 31.08 -19.37 46.11
CA THR A 305 30.64 -17.96 46.14
C THR A 305 29.26 -17.76 45.52
N LEU A 306 28.84 -18.62 44.61
CA LEU A 306 27.49 -18.62 43.99
C LEU A 306 26.43 -19.25 44.89
N LEU A 307 26.82 -20.21 45.77
CA LEU A 307 25.90 -20.84 46.71
C LEU A 307 25.32 -19.91 47.76
N SER A 308 26.01 -18.79 48.09
CA SER A 308 25.56 -17.84 49.08
C SER A 308 24.65 -16.73 48.57
N LYS A 309 24.67 -16.46 47.28
CA LYS A 309 23.94 -15.33 46.67
C LYS A 309 22.77 -15.74 45.78
N GLN A 310 22.85 -16.87 45.10
CA GLN A 310 21.77 -17.39 44.25
C GLN A 310 21.87 -18.93 44.26
N PRO A 311 21.04 -19.65 45.02
CA PRO A 311 21.02 -21.11 44.97
C PRO A 311 20.57 -21.54 43.55
N ASN A 312 21.39 -22.36 42.89
CA ASN A 312 20.98 -23.07 41.69
C ASN A 312 19.88 -24.06 42.08
N LEU A 313 18.62 -23.57 42.15
CA LEU A 313 17.46 -24.39 42.35
C LEU A 313 17.19 -25.11 41.00
N VAL A 314 17.62 -26.35 40.92
CA VAL A 314 17.20 -27.22 39.80
C VAL A 314 15.76 -27.59 40.08
N GLN A 315 14.88 -27.28 39.13
CA GLN A 315 13.49 -27.71 39.19
C GLN A 315 13.44 -29.24 39.18
N PHE A 316 12.87 -29.84 40.21
CA PHE A 316 12.73 -31.28 40.30
C PHE A 316 11.26 -31.67 40.02
N PRO A 317 10.98 -32.61 39.12
CA PRO A 317 11.92 -33.36 38.29
C PRO A 317 12.57 -32.47 37.21
N PRO A 318 13.86 -32.69 36.86
CA PRO A 318 14.49 -31.96 35.79
C PRO A 318 13.77 -32.27 34.49
N ASP A 319 13.67 -31.26 33.58
CA ASP A 319 13.16 -31.49 32.24
C ASP A 319 14.03 -32.52 31.54
N PHE A 320 13.59 -33.77 31.56
CA PHE A 320 14.25 -34.86 30.86
C PHE A 320 14.07 -34.63 29.36
N GLN A 321 15.11 -34.17 28.71
CA GLN A 321 15.16 -34.30 27.25
C GLN A 321 15.39 -35.76 26.89
N PRO A 322 14.54 -36.35 26.06
CA PRO A 322 14.80 -37.72 25.60
C PRO A 322 16.15 -37.74 24.87
N ILE A 323 17.13 -38.38 25.45
CA ILE A 323 18.37 -38.71 24.73
C ILE A 323 17.92 -39.62 23.57
N PRO A 324 18.20 -39.26 22.30
CA PRO A 324 17.86 -40.11 21.17
C PRO A 324 18.77 -41.34 21.23
N CYS A 325 18.44 -42.26 22.13
CA CYS A 325 19.00 -43.56 22.11
C CYS A 325 18.32 -44.37 20.99
N LYS A 326 18.88 -44.27 19.79
CA LYS A 326 18.43 -45.06 18.65
C LYS A 326 19.35 -46.28 18.54
N PRO A 327 18.91 -47.43 18.99
CA PRO A 327 19.64 -48.66 18.68
C PRO A 327 19.66 -48.83 17.16
N LEU A 328 20.82 -49.15 16.60
CA LEU A 328 21.08 -49.20 15.15
C LEU A 328 20.06 -50.07 14.39
N PHE A 329 19.58 -51.12 14.99
CA PHE A 329 18.56 -52.01 14.37
C PHE A 329 17.18 -51.38 14.27
N PHE A 330 16.80 -50.43 15.15
CA PHE A 330 15.55 -49.68 15.04
C PHE A 330 15.64 -48.62 13.93
N ASP A 331 16.81 -48.00 13.73
CA ASP A 331 17.02 -47.07 12.62
C ASP A 331 16.93 -47.80 11.28
N LEU A 332 17.49 -49.02 11.17
CA LEU A 332 17.36 -49.82 9.99
C LEU A 332 15.92 -50.27 9.74
N ALA A 333 15.20 -50.68 10.78
CA ALA A 333 13.78 -51.03 10.67
C ALA A 333 12.92 -49.83 10.24
N LEU A 334 13.18 -48.62 10.78
CA LEU A 334 12.45 -47.41 10.44
C LEU A 334 12.59 -47.04 8.96
N ASN A 335 13.75 -47.28 8.37
CA ASN A 335 14.00 -47.04 6.95
C ASN A 335 13.21 -47.98 6.02
N HIS A 336 12.75 -49.14 6.53
CA HIS A 336 12.01 -50.14 5.77
C HIS A 336 10.49 -50.14 6.08
N VAL A 337 10.04 -49.37 7.06
CA VAL A 337 8.62 -49.31 7.43
C VAL A 337 7.95 -48.14 6.66
N ALA A 338 7.01 -48.50 5.80
CA ALA A 338 6.11 -47.49 5.21
C ALA A 338 4.94 -47.23 6.18
N PHE A 339 4.90 -46.04 6.77
CA PHE A 339 3.79 -45.63 7.61
C PHE A 339 2.58 -45.25 6.74
N PRO A 340 1.35 -45.62 7.14
CA PRO A 340 0.18 -45.16 6.44
C PRO A 340 0.11 -43.61 6.53
N PRO A 341 -0.36 -42.91 5.49
CA PRO A 341 -0.54 -41.51 5.54
C PRO A 341 -1.52 -41.11 6.66
N LEU A 342 -1.08 -40.27 7.57
CA LEU A 342 -1.88 -39.82 8.70
C LEU A 342 -2.49 -38.44 8.43
N ASP A 343 -2.37 -37.94 7.23
CA ASP A 343 -2.80 -36.59 6.84
C ASP A 343 -4.29 -36.35 7.09
N ASP A 344 -5.11 -37.40 6.96
CA ASP A 344 -6.56 -37.36 7.21
C ASP A 344 -6.93 -37.33 8.71
N LYS A 345 -5.98 -37.66 9.60
CA LYS A 345 -6.18 -37.72 11.06
C LYS A 345 -5.54 -36.57 11.81
N VAL A 346 -4.68 -35.81 11.16
CA VAL A 346 -4.18 -34.58 11.70
C VAL A 346 -5.28 -33.54 11.50
N GLU A 347 -6.03 -33.25 12.57
CA GLU A 347 -6.88 -32.06 12.58
C GLU A 347 -6.00 -30.90 12.11
N GLN A 348 -6.35 -30.34 10.94
CA GLN A 348 -5.75 -29.11 10.47
C GLN A 348 -6.13 -28.02 11.48
N LYS A 349 -5.39 -27.92 12.58
CA LYS A 349 -5.34 -26.67 13.33
C LYS A 349 -4.99 -25.64 12.30
N GLY A 350 -6.01 -24.83 11.93
CA GLY A 350 -5.89 -23.82 10.91
C GLY A 350 -4.57 -23.11 11.12
N LYS A 351 -3.71 -23.21 10.12
CA LYS A 351 -2.48 -22.42 10.09
C LYS A 351 -2.92 -20.98 10.29
N GLY A 352 -2.87 -20.51 11.54
CA GLY A 352 -2.88 -19.10 11.86
C GLY A 352 -1.62 -18.50 11.25
N GLY A 353 -1.56 -18.53 9.92
CA GLY A 353 -0.53 -17.86 9.16
C GLY A 353 -0.70 -16.37 9.33
N ILE A 354 0.32 -15.64 9.01
CA ILE A 354 0.41 -14.16 8.98
C ILE A 354 -0.87 -13.53 8.40
N THR A 355 -1.54 -14.17 7.45
CA THR A 355 -2.84 -13.77 6.89
C THR A 355 -4.00 -13.75 7.89
N GLY A 356 -4.02 -14.63 8.88
CA GLY A 356 -5.06 -14.62 9.94
C GLY A 356 -4.86 -13.47 10.92
N TYR A 357 -3.62 -13.15 11.23
CA TYR A 357 -3.27 -12.04 12.09
C TYR A 357 -3.59 -10.69 11.45
N PHE A 358 -3.32 -10.57 10.13
CA PHE A 358 -3.65 -9.36 9.35
C PHE A 358 -5.15 -9.15 9.16
N ARG A 359 -5.94 -10.24 9.04
CA ARG A 359 -7.39 -10.12 8.88
C ARG A 359 -8.08 -9.57 10.12
N GLY A 360 -7.56 -9.87 11.31
CA GLY A 360 -8.03 -9.30 12.57
C GLY A 360 -7.60 -7.85 12.80
N PHE A 361 -6.41 -7.48 12.32
CA PHE A 361 -5.84 -6.15 12.55
C PHE A 361 -6.34 -5.09 11.56
N PHE A 362 -6.73 -5.48 10.34
CA PHE A 362 -7.17 -4.56 9.29
C PHE A 362 -8.68 -4.58 9.02
N GLY A 363 -9.50 -5.28 9.81
CA GLY A 363 -10.95 -5.17 9.80
C GLY A 363 -11.63 -5.55 8.48
N PHE A 364 -11.02 -6.41 7.65
CA PHE A 364 -11.69 -7.00 6.50
C PHE A 364 -12.56 -8.18 6.95
N GLY A 365 -13.69 -7.86 7.58
CA GLY A 365 -14.80 -8.77 7.75
C GLY A 365 -15.59 -8.83 6.45
N SER A 366 -15.81 -10.05 6.01
CA SER A 366 -16.59 -10.59 4.88
C SER A 366 -17.22 -9.64 3.91
#